data_bfbf2c6295baa9dab113ad1e5681bc73
#
_entry.id   bfbf2c6295baa9dab113ad1e5681bc73
#
_cell.length_a   1.000
_cell.length_b   1.000
_cell.length_c   1.000
_cell.angle_alpha   90.00
_cell.angle_beta   90.00
_cell.angle_gamma   90.00
#
_symmetry.space_group_name_H-M   'P 1'
#
loop_
_entity.id
_entity.type
_entity.pdbx_description
1 polymer ?
#
loop_
_entity_poly.entity_id
_entity_poly.type
_entity_poly.pdbx_seq_one_letter_code
_entity_poly.pdbx_strand_id
1 'polypeptide(L)'
;MTRRSMLALGTRALAAYPVLARTGPLNAFAAAQAGSSIPAGVLRRIGITTVCFRDRFTQTREKNAGPIPAGQELTLLTAPRFVADTLGLHNVEIWSAQFADTSLDYCRQIKAAADAAKSRIINIQVDGRENLSDPDAAKRAQSIQDIKLWMDRAAAVGAPTCRANTGAGTPEAWDVTRTADSFRQLAQYGRKIGVKILVENHIGYSADIDKVVAVVKAVNDPYCRTLCDWGNSPSGSIEARVAGLSKLFPQLELVSAKELDFDDQNRHINYDVVPIIKATEAAGYKGIYSIEFYGKPPKDTVAAAKDMIAALSANIKSSGS
;
A
#
# COMPACT_ATOMS: atom_id res chain seq x y z
N MET A 1 -10.77 6.57 44.73
CA MET A 1 -11.16 5.33 44.03
C MET A 1 -10.38 5.28 42.72
N THR A 2 -9.45 4.39 42.65
CA THR A 2 -8.35 4.32 41.69
C THR A 2 -8.78 3.68 40.37
N ARG A 3 -8.43 4.33 39.26
CA ARG A 3 -8.53 3.79 37.89
C ARG A 3 -7.50 2.66 37.70
N ARG A 4 -7.91 1.42 37.87
CA ARG A 4 -7.18 0.22 37.43
C ARG A 4 -8.21 -0.89 37.24
N SER A 5 -8.56 -1.19 36.01
CA SER A 5 -9.12 -2.49 35.56
C SER A 5 -9.70 -2.31 34.16
N MET A 6 -8.92 -2.59 33.14
CA MET A 6 -9.36 -3.11 31.83
C MET A 6 -8.13 -3.36 30.95
N LEU A 7 -7.52 -4.49 31.20
CA LEU A 7 -6.60 -5.16 30.27
C LEU A 7 -6.59 -6.64 30.66
N ALA A 8 -7.62 -7.34 30.21
CA ALA A 8 -7.61 -8.79 30.14
C ALA A 8 -7.75 -9.18 28.67
N LEU A 9 -6.63 -9.16 27.95
CA LEU A 9 -6.53 -9.79 26.65
C LEU A 9 -6.28 -11.28 26.87
N GLY A 10 -7.25 -12.10 26.46
CA GLY A 10 -7.15 -13.53 26.47
C GLY A 10 -6.00 -14.02 25.60
N THR A 11 -5.04 -14.68 26.22
CA THR A 11 -4.04 -15.51 25.58
C THR A 11 -4.73 -16.67 24.86
N ARG A 12 -4.94 -16.57 23.56
CA ARG A 12 -5.27 -17.73 22.73
C ARG A 12 -3.97 -18.45 22.41
N ALA A 13 -3.87 -19.69 22.86
CA ALA A 13 -2.80 -20.61 22.56
C ALA A 13 -2.65 -20.76 21.04
N LEU A 14 -1.49 -20.40 20.51
CA LEU A 14 -1.07 -20.71 19.16
C LEU A 14 -0.83 -22.22 19.06
N ALA A 15 -1.73 -22.92 18.38
CA ALA A 15 -1.48 -24.28 17.96
C ALA A 15 -0.33 -24.27 16.94
N ALA A 16 0.80 -24.88 17.31
CA ALA A 16 1.92 -25.11 16.41
C ALA A 16 1.50 -26.11 15.33
N TYR A 17 1.33 -25.63 14.10
CA TYR A 17 1.24 -26.50 12.93
C TYR A 17 2.64 -26.95 12.52
N PRO A 18 2.83 -28.24 12.16
CA PRO A 18 4.12 -28.69 11.67
C PRO A 18 4.47 -28.00 10.36
N VAL A 19 5.59 -27.29 10.36
CA VAL A 19 6.19 -26.72 9.13
C VAL A 19 6.67 -27.90 8.29
N LEU A 20 5.86 -28.28 7.30
CA LEU A 20 6.34 -29.09 6.20
C LEU A 20 7.31 -28.23 5.38
N ALA A 21 8.60 -28.49 5.53
CA ALA A 21 9.65 -27.92 4.71
C ALA A 21 9.39 -28.28 3.24
N ARG A 22 8.62 -27.44 2.53
CA ARG A 22 8.56 -27.49 1.08
C ARG A 22 9.82 -26.82 0.56
N THR A 23 10.78 -27.62 0.14
CA THR A 23 11.82 -27.20 -0.79
C THR A 23 11.15 -26.90 -2.11
N GLY A 24 10.60 -25.70 -2.25
CA GLY A 24 9.95 -25.24 -3.47
C GLY A 24 10.95 -24.55 -4.41
N PRO A 25 10.64 -24.46 -5.69
CA PRO A 25 11.57 -24.09 -6.77
C PRO A 25 11.98 -22.61 -6.83
N LEU A 26 11.77 -21.80 -5.80
CA LEU A 26 12.14 -20.38 -5.81
C LEU A 26 13.67 -20.14 -5.94
N ASN A 27 14.51 -21.06 -5.44
CA ASN A 27 15.95 -20.96 -5.65
C ASN A 27 16.41 -21.24 -7.09
N ALA A 28 15.58 -21.89 -7.91
CA ALA A 28 15.90 -22.14 -9.32
C ALA A 28 15.61 -20.90 -10.20
N PHE A 29 14.68 -20.03 -9.78
CA PHE A 29 14.32 -18.82 -10.54
C PHE A 29 15.38 -17.71 -10.38
N ALA A 30 15.96 -17.52 -9.20
CA ALA A 30 16.99 -16.51 -8.96
C ALA A 30 18.30 -16.82 -9.73
N ALA A 31 18.62 -18.11 -9.91
CA ALA A 31 19.84 -18.53 -10.63
C ALA A 31 19.70 -18.46 -12.17
N ALA A 32 18.47 -18.50 -12.71
CA ALA A 32 18.24 -18.51 -14.16
C ALA A 32 18.24 -17.11 -14.81
N GLN A 33 18.24 -16.03 -14.03
CA GLN A 33 18.16 -14.64 -14.56
C GLN A 33 19.46 -13.84 -14.50
N ALA A 34 20.59 -14.45 -14.21
CA ALA A 34 21.91 -13.77 -14.15
C ALA A 34 22.42 -13.24 -15.51
N GLY A 35 21.56 -12.96 -16.49
CA GLY A 35 21.99 -12.50 -17.82
C GLY A 35 21.00 -11.68 -18.65
N SER A 36 19.72 -11.56 -18.29
CA SER A 36 18.79 -10.75 -19.05
C SER A 36 18.32 -9.52 -18.25
N SER A 37 18.55 -8.31 -18.79
CA SER A 37 18.02 -7.09 -18.20
C SER A 37 16.48 -7.14 -18.21
N ILE A 38 15.84 -6.81 -17.07
CA ILE A 38 14.37 -6.72 -16.99
C ILE A 38 13.89 -5.69 -18.02
N PRO A 39 12.90 -6.04 -18.88
CA PRO A 39 12.41 -5.09 -19.86
C PRO A 39 11.90 -3.79 -19.23
N ALA A 40 12.26 -2.64 -19.79
CA ALA A 40 11.85 -1.35 -19.26
C ALA A 40 10.32 -1.20 -19.14
N GLY A 41 9.54 -1.84 -20.02
CA GLY A 41 8.09 -1.86 -19.95
C GLY A 41 7.56 -2.59 -18.70
N VAL A 42 8.28 -3.59 -18.21
CA VAL A 42 7.97 -4.31 -16.96
C VAL A 42 8.32 -3.43 -15.76
N LEU A 43 9.54 -2.86 -15.71
CA LEU A 43 9.96 -1.97 -14.62
C LEU A 43 9.04 -0.76 -14.45
N ARG A 44 8.49 -0.21 -15.54
CA ARG A 44 7.50 0.88 -15.46
C ARG A 44 6.21 0.50 -14.72
N ARG A 45 5.95 -0.79 -14.52
CA ARG A 45 4.80 -1.31 -13.77
C ARG A 45 5.14 -1.72 -12.34
N ILE A 46 6.37 -1.53 -11.90
CA ILE A 46 6.80 -1.84 -10.54
C ILE A 46 7.11 -0.54 -9.79
N GLY A 47 6.61 -0.43 -8.58
CA GLY A 47 6.90 0.64 -7.64
C GLY A 47 7.19 0.09 -6.27
N ILE A 48 7.49 0.96 -5.34
CA ILE A 48 7.71 0.61 -3.93
C ILE A 48 7.20 1.73 -3.03
N THR A 49 6.55 1.36 -1.93
CA THR A 49 6.16 2.32 -0.91
C THR A 49 7.28 2.59 0.08
N THR A 50 7.36 3.83 0.56
CA THR A 50 8.30 4.25 1.61
C THR A 50 8.04 3.56 2.95
N VAL A 51 6.88 2.91 3.13
CA VAL A 51 6.57 2.05 4.30
C VAL A 51 7.61 0.92 4.46
N CYS A 52 8.14 0.38 3.36
CA CYS A 52 9.19 -0.65 3.40
C CYS A 52 10.43 -0.21 4.19
N PHE A 53 10.68 1.09 4.22
CA PHE A 53 11.86 1.70 4.85
C PHE A 53 11.49 2.52 6.08
N ARG A 54 10.32 2.26 6.73
CA ARG A 54 9.78 3.06 7.84
C ARG A 54 10.78 3.27 8.99
N ASP A 55 11.67 2.30 9.22
CA ASP A 55 12.68 2.38 10.28
C ASP A 55 13.83 3.35 9.96
N ARG A 56 13.90 3.82 8.71
CA ARG A 56 14.89 4.81 8.24
C ARG A 56 14.33 6.24 8.20
N PHE A 57 13.06 6.43 8.56
CA PHE A 57 12.43 7.75 8.68
C PHE A 57 12.25 8.10 10.15
N THR A 58 12.75 9.24 10.58
CA THR A 58 12.61 9.73 11.96
C THR A 58 11.15 9.77 12.42
N GLN A 59 10.20 10.07 11.51
CA GLN A 59 8.78 10.21 11.81
C GLN A 59 8.09 8.88 12.13
N THR A 60 8.54 7.77 11.53
CA THR A 60 7.83 6.47 11.61
C THR A 60 8.62 5.37 12.28
N ARG A 61 9.85 5.65 12.64
CA ARG A 61 10.71 4.74 13.37
C ARG A 61 10.15 4.45 14.75
N GLU A 62 10.28 3.20 15.20
CA GLU A 62 9.89 2.81 16.56
C GLU A 62 10.72 3.57 17.61
N LYS A 63 10.04 4.06 18.66
CA LYS A 63 10.67 4.88 19.71
C LYS A 63 11.82 4.18 20.43
N ASN A 64 11.78 2.84 20.52
CA ASN A 64 12.78 2.02 21.20
C ASN A 64 13.87 1.46 20.26
N ALA A 65 13.75 1.69 18.96
CA ALA A 65 14.78 1.34 18.02
C ALA A 65 16.00 2.27 18.23
N GLY A 66 17.21 1.76 18.33
CA GLY A 66 18.45 2.56 18.49
C GLY A 66 18.57 3.68 17.41
N PRO A 67 19.60 4.53 17.35
CA PRO A 67 19.74 5.60 16.36
C PRO A 67 19.79 5.06 14.93
N ILE A 68 19.26 5.80 13.94
CA ILE A 68 19.45 5.45 12.53
C ILE A 68 20.96 5.52 12.25
N PRO A 69 21.58 4.47 11.69
CA PRO A 69 23.00 4.53 11.37
C PRO A 69 23.34 5.72 10.46
N ALA A 70 24.50 6.31 10.65
CA ALA A 70 24.94 7.47 9.87
C ALA A 70 24.85 7.19 8.36
N GLY A 71 24.26 8.11 7.61
CA GLY A 71 24.06 8.00 6.17
C GLY A 71 22.91 7.07 5.74
N GLN A 72 22.15 6.48 6.68
CA GLN A 72 21.02 5.63 6.36
C GLN A 72 19.66 6.29 6.57
N GLU A 73 19.63 7.47 7.15
CA GLU A 73 18.38 8.22 7.32
C GLU A 73 17.78 8.59 5.95
N LEU A 74 16.47 8.40 5.83
CA LEU A 74 15.69 8.79 4.67
C LEU A 74 14.70 9.90 5.05
N THR A 75 14.48 10.76 4.10
CA THR A 75 13.38 11.74 4.08
C THR A 75 12.60 11.56 2.79
N LEU A 76 11.40 12.14 2.69
CA LEU A 76 10.68 12.12 1.41
C LEU A 76 11.41 12.88 0.29
N LEU A 77 12.40 13.73 0.62
CA LEU A 77 13.26 14.40 -0.35
C LEU A 77 14.38 13.50 -0.89
N THR A 78 14.84 12.52 -0.11
CA THR A 78 15.94 11.63 -0.49
C THR A 78 15.48 10.26 -0.95
N ALA A 79 14.28 9.82 -0.54
CA ALA A 79 13.75 8.50 -0.86
C ALA A 79 13.64 8.22 -2.38
N PRO A 80 13.19 9.15 -3.26
CA PRO A 80 13.12 8.87 -4.70
C PRO A 80 14.49 8.54 -5.31
N ARG A 81 15.54 9.28 -4.93
CA ARG A 81 16.91 9.02 -5.38
C ARG A 81 17.42 7.68 -4.85
N PHE A 82 17.21 7.41 -3.54
CA PHE A 82 17.61 6.16 -2.93
C PHE A 82 16.97 4.95 -3.64
N VAL A 83 15.67 5.01 -3.91
CA VAL A 83 14.93 3.93 -4.61
C VAL A 83 15.48 3.73 -6.02
N ALA A 84 15.70 4.81 -6.77
CA ALA A 84 16.23 4.74 -8.12
C ALA A 84 17.65 4.13 -8.15
N ASP A 85 18.54 4.60 -7.29
CA ASP A 85 19.97 4.18 -7.29
C ASP A 85 20.13 2.75 -6.74
N THR A 86 19.29 2.31 -5.80
CA THR A 86 19.43 1.03 -5.11
C THR A 86 18.66 -0.11 -5.76
N LEU A 87 17.45 0.20 -6.29
CA LEU A 87 16.51 -0.80 -6.81
C LEU A 87 16.24 -0.64 -8.32
N GLY A 88 16.66 0.44 -8.95
CA GLY A 88 16.33 0.74 -10.35
C GLY A 88 14.84 1.02 -10.58
N LEU A 89 14.09 1.34 -9.52
CA LEU A 89 12.67 1.67 -9.60
C LEU A 89 12.46 3.19 -9.62
N HIS A 90 11.47 3.63 -10.41
CA HIS A 90 11.15 5.04 -10.58
C HIS A 90 9.71 5.41 -10.19
N ASN A 91 8.94 4.45 -9.65
CA ASN A 91 7.62 4.68 -9.10
C ASN A 91 7.72 4.58 -7.57
N VAL A 92 7.47 5.68 -6.87
CA VAL A 92 7.56 5.75 -5.41
C VAL A 92 6.20 6.10 -4.85
N GLU A 93 5.69 5.25 -3.98
CA GLU A 93 4.51 5.52 -3.18
C GLU A 93 4.96 6.06 -1.82
N ILE A 94 4.30 7.09 -1.29
CA ILE A 94 4.71 7.74 -0.04
C ILE A 94 3.62 7.62 1.03
N TRP A 95 4.06 7.47 2.28
CA TRP A 95 3.19 7.34 3.43
C TRP A 95 3.00 8.66 4.16
N SER A 96 1.76 9.05 4.44
CA SER A 96 1.42 10.32 5.08
C SER A 96 2.12 10.53 6.43
N ALA A 97 2.37 9.45 7.18
CA ALA A 97 3.06 9.53 8.47
C ALA A 97 4.55 9.93 8.37
N GLN A 98 5.14 9.90 7.18
CA GLN A 98 6.56 10.22 6.93
C GLN A 98 6.79 11.68 6.50
N PHE A 99 5.73 12.47 6.39
CA PHE A 99 5.87 13.89 6.08
C PHE A 99 6.49 14.64 7.27
N ALA A 100 7.63 15.29 7.03
CA ALA A 100 8.26 16.17 8.00
C ALA A 100 7.52 17.50 8.13
N ASP A 101 6.88 17.94 7.03
CA ASP A 101 6.05 19.12 6.91
C ASP A 101 4.92 18.83 5.91
N THR A 102 3.70 19.25 6.19
CA THR A 102 2.53 19.04 5.34
C THR A 102 2.18 20.24 4.47
N SER A 103 3.03 21.27 4.42
CA SER A 103 2.86 22.43 3.56
C SER A 103 2.95 22.05 2.05
N LEU A 104 2.27 22.81 1.22
CA LEU A 104 2.37 22.62 -0.23
C LEU A 104 3.77 22.96 -0.77
N ASP A 105 4.52 23.80 -0.06
CA ASP A 105 5.92 24.09 -0.41
C ASP A 105 6.81 22.88 -0.25
N TYR A 106 6.66 22.16 0.88
CA TYR A 106 7.37 20.90 1.09
C TYR A 106 6.95 19.84 0.07
N CYS A 107 5.66 19.75 -0.27
CA CYS A 107 5.18 18.87 -1.33
C CYS A 107 5.83 19.18 -2.69
N ARG A 108 5.98 20.46 -3.06
CA ARG A 108 6.70 20.87 -4.28
C ARG A 108 8.18 20.49 -4.24
N GLN A 109 8.83 20.55 -3.07
CA GLN A 109 10.20 20.07 -2.91
C GLN A 109 10.30 18.55 -3.12
N ILE A 110 9.35 17.76 -2.58
CA ILE A 110 9.27 16.31 -2.83
C ILE A 110 9.15 16.03 -4.33
N LYS A 111 8.27 16.76 -5.03
CA LYS A 111 8.13 16.62 -6.48
C LYS A 111 9.44 16.92 -7.20
N ALA A 112 10.09 18.03 -6.89
CA ALA A 112 11.37 18.40 -7.50
C ALA A 112 12.47 17.35 -7.25
N ALA A 113 12.51 16.76 -6.04
CA ALA A 113 13.44 15.69 -5.71
C ALA A 113 13.15 14.39 -6.50
N ALA A 114 11.88 14.05 -6.69
CA ALA A 114 11.47 12.93 -7.51
C ALA A 114 11.85 13.17 -9.00
N ASP A 115 11.57 14.35 -9.54
CA ASP A 115 11.93 14.73 -10.91
C ASP A 115 13.45 14.65 -11.13
N ALA A 116 14.25 15.16 -10.19
CA ALA A 116 15.73 15.09 -10.23
C ALA A 116 16.26 13.65 -10.19
N ALA A 117 15.51 12.72 -9.57
CA ALA A 117 15.80 11.29 -9.57
C ALA A 117 15.21 10.57 -10.81
N LYS A 118 14.59 11.29 -11.75
CA LYS A 118 13.80 10.72 -12.87
C LYS A 118 12.71 9.74 -12.38
N SER A 119 12.21 9.98 -11.19
CA SER A 119 11.16 9.20 -10.53
C SER A 119 9.87 10.00 -10.46
N ARG A 120 8.78 9.34 -10.11
CA ARG A 120 7.48 9.98 -9.86
C ARG A 120 6.86 9.43 -8.58
N ILE A 121 6.12 10.28 -7.90
CA ILE A 121 5.26 9.85 -6.82
C ILE A 121 3.96 9.33 -7.43
N ILE A 122 3.56 8.10 -7.07
CA ILE A 122 2.40 7.43 -7.67
C ILE A 122 1.15 7.47 -6.80
N ASN A 123 1.31 7.59 -5.49
CA ASN A 123 0.20 7.63 -4.52
C ASN A 123 0.67 8.23 -3.20
N ILE A 124 -0.26 8.82 -2.44
CA ILE A 124 -0.10 9.07 -1.01
C ILE A 124 -1.00 8.11 -0.26
N GLN A 125 -0.42 7.26 0.59
CA GLN A 125 -1.16 6.43 1.55
C GLN A 125 -1.50 7.29 2.78
N VAL A 126 -2.78 7.62 2.95
CA VAL A 126 -3.23 8.41 4.11
C VAL A 126 -3.70 7.47 5.21
N ASP A 127 -2.95 7.47 6.32
CA ASP A 127 -3.32 6.81 7.56
C ASP A 127 -3.45 7.86 8.66
N GLY A 128 -4.68 8.16 9.01
CA GLY A 128 -5.04 9.16 9.99
C GLY A 128 -6.23 8.70 10.83
N ARG A 129 -6.89 9.67 11.44
CA ARG A 129 -8.08 9.44 12.27
C ARG A 129 -9.39 9.68 11.52
N GLU A 130 -9.31 9.94 10.24
CA GLU A 130 -10.44 10.27 9.39
C GLU A 130 -11.40 9.08 9.34
N ASN A 131 -12.68 9.36 9.57
CA ASN A 131 -13.75 8.38 9.49
C ASN A 131 -14.80 8.83 8.47
N LEU A 132 -14.62 8.38 7.24
CA LEU A 132 -15.51 8.70 6.12
C LEU A 132 -16.87 7.98 6.22
N SER A 133 -17.02 7.08 7.21
CA SER A 133 -18.25 6.35 7.53
C SER A 133 -18.91 6.86 8.82
N ASP A 134 -18.38 7.90 9.47
CA ASP A 134 -18.88 8.35 10.76
C ASP A 134 -20.39 8.67 10.69
N PRO A 135 -21.24 8.15 11.61
CA PRO A 135 -22.66 8.48 11.66
C PRO A 135 -22.90 9.95 11.99
N ASP A 136 -22.00 10.58 12.74
CA ASP A 136 -22.05 12.03 12.99
C ASP A 136 -21.68 12.80 11.72
N ALA A 137 -22.61 13.57 11.21
CA ALA A 137 -22.43 14.30 9.95
C ALA A 137 -21.33 15.36 10.03
N ALA A 138 -21.15 16.02 11.19
CA ALA A 138 -20.12 17.05 11.36
C ALA A 138 -18.71 16.43 11.38
N LYS A 139 -18.51 15.32 12.09
CA LYS A 139 -17.24 14.57 12.12
C LYS A 139 -16.89 14.01 10.75
N ARG A 140 -17.89 13.47 10.05
CA ARG A 140 -17.72 12.98 8.69
C ARG A 140 -17.35 14.09 7.70
N ALA A 141 -18.02 15.25 7.80
CA ALA A 141 -17.68 16.40 6.98
C ALA A 141 -16.26 16.89 7.23
N GLN A 142 -15.80 16.91 8.49
CA GLN A 142 -14.42 17.23 8.82
C GLN A 142 -13.44 16.22 8.19
N SER A 143 -13.71 14.92 8.33
CA SER A 143 -12.90 13.85 7.72
C SER A 143 -12.79 14.01 6.20
N ILE A 144 -13.88 14.39 5.52
CA ILE A 144 -13.86 14.69 4.09
C ILE A 144 -12.94 15.88 3.78
N GLN A 145 -12.98 16.95 4.58
CA GLN A 145 -12.09 18.09 4.37
C GLN A 145 -10.62 17.72 4.60
N ASP A 146 -10.33 16.92 5.63
CA ASP A 146 -8.97 16.48 5.94
C ASP A 146 -8.40 15.63 4.78
N ILE A 147 -9.20 14.74 4.20
CA ILE A 147 -8.77 13.97 3.01
C ILE A 147 -8.60 14.88 1.78
N LYS A 148 -9.44 15.90 1.57
CA LYS A 148 -9.21 16.88 0.49
C LYS A 148 -7.88 17.58 0.61
N LEU A 149 -7.45 17.95 1.83
CA LEU A 149 -6.12 18.52 2.06
C LEU A 149 -5.00 17.53 1.70
N TRP A 150 -5.20 16.23 1.92
CA TRP A 150 -4.25 15.22 1.45
C TRP A 150 -4.27 15.06 -0.07
N MET A 151 -5.42 15.19 -0.70
CA MET A 151 -5.51 15.17 -2.17
C MET A 151 -4.83 16.40 -2.79
N ASP A 152 -4.88 17.58 -2.16
CA ASP A 152 -4.11 18.76 -2.59
C ASP A 152 -2.60 18.51 -2.50
N ARG A 153 -2.15 17.85 -1.42
CA ARG A 153 -0.75 17.42 -1.28
C ARG A 153 -0.37 16.40 -2.35
N ALA A 154 -1.26 15.44 -2.66
CA ALA A 154 -1.05 14.49 -3.75
C ALA A 154 -0.88 15.21 -5.09
N ALA A 155 -1.72 16.19 -5.40
CA ALA A 155 -1.55 17.02 -6.60
C ALA A 155 -0.21 17.78 -6.58
N ALA A 156 0.17 18.35 -5.44
CA ALA A 156 1.41 19.14 -5.31
C ALA A 156 2.68 18.29 -5.45
N VAL A 157 2.69 17.03 -4.99
CA VAL A 157 3.80 16.08 -5.23
C VAL A 157 3.74 15.45 -6.63
N GLY A 158 2.68 15.71 -7.41
CA GLY A 158 2.47 15.13 -8.74
C GLY A 158 1.93 13.70 -8.74
N ALA A 159 1.37 13.24 -7.62
CA ALA A 159 0.76 11.91 -7.53
C ALA A 159 -0.64 11.89 -8.17
N PRO A 160 -0.93 10.91 -9.05
CA PRO A 160 -2.24 10.80 -9.70
C PRO A 160 -3.32 10.22 -8.77
N THR A 161 -2.92 9.70 -7.62
CA THR A 161 -3.84 9.04 -6.68
C THR A 161 -3.55 9.42 -5.23
N CYS A 162 -4.58 9.30 -4.40
CA CYS A 162 -4.53 9.43 -2.95
C CYS A 162 -5.40 8.33 -2.34
N ARG A 163 -4.86 7.54 -1.42
CA ARG A 163 -5.61 6.47 -0.76
C ARG A 163 -6.13 6.94 0.59
N ALA A 164 -7.40 6.66 0.87
CA ALA A 164 -8.01 6.86 2.17
C ALA A 164 -8.73 5.59 2.64
N ASN A 165 -8.79 5.42 3.97
CA ASN A 165 -9.55 4.35 4.60
C ASN A 165 -11.04 4.74 4.72
N THR A 166 -11.94 3.76 4.77
CA THR A 166 -13.38 4.01 4.95
C THR A 166 -13.73 4.50 6.35
N GLY A 167 -12.85 4.27 7.32
CA GLY A 167 -13.10 4.51 8.74
C GLY A 167 -13.46 3.24 9.49
N ALA A 168 -13.85 3.40 10.76
CA ALA A 168 -14.13 2.30 11.66
C ALA A 168 -15.32 2.62 12.59
N GLY A 169 -15.91 1.58 13.16
CA GLY A 169 -17.02 1.64 14.11
C GLY A 169 -17.57 0.26 14.39
N THR A 170 -18.75 0.20 15.04
CA THR A 170 -19.44 -1.07 15.24
C THR A 170 -20.02 -1.58 13.91
N PRO A 171 -20.23 -2.90 13.75
CA PRO A 171 -20.84 -3.45 12.53
C PRO A 171 -22.20 -2.84 12.20
N GLU A 172 -22.99 -2.51 13.22
CA GLU A 172 -24.34 -1.95 13.10
C GLU A 172 -24.31 -0.48 12.63
N ALA A 173 -23.21 0.22 12.87
CA ALA A 173 -23.04 1.60 12.42
C ALA A 173 -22.61 1.69 10.95
N TRP A 174 -22.30 0.57 10.30
CA TRP A 174 -21.95 0.55 8.89
C TRP A 174 -23.14 0.96 8.00
N ASP A 175 -22.86 1.89 7.08
CA ASP A 175 -23.83 2.35 6.09
C ASP A 175 -23.09 2.64 4.78
N VAL A 176 -23.34 1.82 3.79
CA VAL A 176 -22.71 1.93 2.46
C VAL A 176 -23.09 3.23 1.75
N THR A 177 -24.34 3.69 1.89
CA THR A 177 -24.84 4.90 1.22
C THR A 177 -24.11 6.12 1.76
N ARG A 178 -24.03 6.24 3.06
CA ARG A 178 -23.31 7.31 3.77
C ARG A 178 -21.82 7.33 3.42
N THR A 179 -21.18 6.16 3.43
CA THR A 179 -19.76 6.03 3.10
C THR A 179 -19.51 6.37 1.63
N ALA A 180 -20.33 5.85 0.73
CA ALA A 180 -20.25 6.16 -0.71
C ALA A 180 -20.47 7.66 -1.00
N ASP A 181 -21.34 8.34 -0.23
CA ASP A 181 -21.52 9.78 -0.37
C ASP A 181 -20.23 10.56 -0.04
N SER A 182 -19.52 10.16 1.02
CA SER A 182 -18.21 10.74 1.35
C SER A 182 -17.21 10.57 0.21
N PHE A 183 -17.06 9.36 -0.32
CA PHE A 183 -16.16 9.09 -1.44
C PHE A 183 -16.62 9.75 -2.76
N ARG A 184 -17.91 9.94 -2.98
CA ARG A 184 -18.42 10.68 -4.14
C ARG A 184 -18.00 12.15 -4.08
N GLN A 185 -18.07 12.78 -2.91
CA GLN A 185 -17.58 14.15 -2.72
C GLN A 185 -16.07 14.25 -2.96
N LEU A 186 -15.28 13.25 -2.52
CA LEU A 186 -13.84 13.19 -2.78
C LEU A 186 -13.54 12.95 -4.26
N ALA A 187 -14.28 12.07 -4.94
CA ALA A 187 -14.14 11.84 -6.39
C ALA A 187 -14.45 13.10 -7.21
N GLN A 188 -15.52 13.81 -6.86
CA GLN A 188 -15.86 15.09 -7.50
C GLN A 188 -14.79 16.15 -7.28
N TYR A 189 -14.20 16.19 -6.09
CA TYR A 189 -13.06 17.07 -5.79
C TYR A 189 -11.82 16.66 -6.59
N GLY A 190 -11.50 15.38 -6.57
CA GLY A 190 -10.36 14.82 -7.30
C GLY A 190 -10.41 15.08 -8.79
N ARG A 191 -11.60 15.04 -9.40
CA ARG A 191 -11.77 15.40 -10.81
C ARG A 191 -11.34 16.84 -11.13
N LYS A 192 -11.50 17.77 -10.19
CA LYS A 192 -11.11 19.18 -10.38
C LYS A 192 -9.60 19.38 -10.33
N ILE A 193 -8.90 18.55 -9.54
CA ILE A 193 -7.46 18.68 -9.29
C ILE A 193 -6.62 17.58 -9.97
N GLY A 194 -7.26 16.65 -10.69
CA GLY A 194 -6.57 15.56 -11.40
C GLY A 194 -6.08 14.40 -10.54
N VAL A 195 -6.63 14.21 -9.31
CA VAL A 195 -6.23 13.17 -8.36
C VAL A 195 -7.39 12.22 -8.10
N LYS A 196 -7.21 10.91 -8.34
CA LYS A 196 -8.21 9.90 -7.98
C LYS A 196 -8.12 9.56 -6.50
N ILE A 197 -9.28 9.35 -5.86
CA ILE A 197 -9.34 8.77 -4.52
C ILE A 197 -9.40 7.24 -4.61
N LEU A 198 -8.57 6.55 -3.84
CA LEU A 198 -8.54 5.09 -3.78
C LEU A 198 -9.12 4.58 -2.47
N VAL A 199 -9.91 3.52 -2.57
CA VAL A 199 -10.41 2.75 -1.42
C VAL A 199 -9.63 1.45 -1.35
N GLU A 200 -8.95 1.23 -0.23
CA GLU A 200 -8.13 0.04 0.00
C GLU A 200 -8.86 -0.97 0.90
N ASN A 201 -8.66 -2.25 0.67
CA ASN A 201 -8.95 -3.28 1.66
C ASN A 201 -7.89 -3.23 2.77
N HIS A 202 -8.18 -2.51 3.87
CA HIS A 202 -7.19 -2.22 4.93
C HIS A 202 -7.75 -2.54 6.32
N ILE A 203 -8.05 -1.54 7.12
CA ILE A 203 -8.52 -1.66 8.51
C ILE A 203 -9.95 -1.16 8.67
N GLY A 204 -10.55 -1.40 9.84
CA GLY A 204 -11.90 -0.96 10.14
C GLY A 204 -12.92 -1.60 9.20
N TYR A 205 -13.80 -0.80 8.63
CA TYR A 205 -14.82 -1.32 7.70
C TYR A 205 -14.22 -1.83 6.38
N SER A 206 -13.09 -1.27 5.94
CA SER A 206 -12.43 -1.71 4.71
C SER A 206 -11.60 -3.00 4.85
N ALA A 207 -11.49 -3.57 6.07
CA ALA A 207 -11.01 -4.94 6.24
C ALA A 207 -11.92 -5.98 5.56
N ASP A 208 -13.18 -5.62 5.33
CA ASP A 208 -14.15 -6.41 4.58
C ASP A 208 -14.12 -5.97 3.10
N ILE A 209 -13.58 -6.82 2.23
CA ILE A 209 -13.48 -6.56 0.78
C ILE A 209 -14.85 -6.29 0.16
N ASP A 210 -15.91 -6.97 0.61
CA ASP A 210 -17.25 -6.76 0.06
C ASP A 210 -17.78 -5.36 0.37
N LYS A 211 -17.42 -4.77 1.51
CA LYS A 211 -17.73 -3.38 1.83
C LYS A 211 -16.97 -2.40 0.94
N VAL A 212 -15.69 -2.64 0.66
CA VAL A 212 -14.91 -1.84 -0.29
C VAL A 212 -15.56 -1.86 -1.68
N VAL A 213 -15.89 -3.05 -2.18
CA VAL A 213 -16.56 -3.23 -3.47
C VAL A 213 -17.92 -2.52 -3.49
N ALA A 214 -18.70 -2.65 -2.43
CA ALA A 214 -20.03 -2.00 -2.33
C ALA A 214 -19.91 -0.47 -2.39
N VAL A 215 -18.94 0.13 -1.68
CA VAL A 215 -18.68 1.58 -1.71
C VAL A 215 -18.31 2.04 -3.12
N VAL A 216 -17.30 1.43 -3.74
CA VAL A 216 -16.81 1.87 -5.05
C VAL A 216 -17.89 1.70 -6.13
N LYS A 217 -18.68 0.62 -6.09
CA LYS A 217 -19.85 0.43 -6.97
C LYS A 217 -20.93 1.49 -6.74
N ALA A 218 -21.23 1.84 -5.48
CA ALA A 218 -22.24 2.85 -5.16
C ALA A 218 -21.79 4.26 -5.55
N VAL A 219 -20.49 4.57 -5.48
CA VAL A 219 -19.93 5.83 -5.98
C VAL A 219 -20.03 5.90 -7.50
N ASN A 220 -19.68 4.83 -8.21
CA ASN A 220 -19.72 4.70 -9.67
C ASN A 220 -19.10 5.88 -10.41
N ASP A 221 -17.89 6.26 -10.03
CA ASP A 221 -17.15 7.38 -10.59
C ASP A 221 -15.71 6.94 -10.95
N PRO A 222 -15.18 7.27 -12.15
CA PRO A 222 -13.81 6.92 -12.54
C PRO A 222 -12.71 7.56 -11.68
N TYR A 223 -13.06 8.57 -10.88
CA TYR A 223 -12.16 9.17 -9.88
C TYR A 223 -12.25 8.51 -8.49
N CYS A 224 -13.07 7.46 -8.31
CA CYS A 224 -13.08 6.62 -7.11
C CYS A 224 -12.81 5.16 -7.52
N ARG A 225 -11.64 4.64 -7.17
CA ARG A 225 -11.16 3.34 -7.63
C ARG A 225 -10.68 2.50 -6.45
N THR A 226 -10.34 1.24 -6.68
CA THR A 226 -9.80 0.37 -5.65
C THR A 226 -8.27 0.37 -5.66
N LEU A 227 -7.68 0.32 -4.46
CA LEU A 227 -6.33 -0.18 -4.22
C LEU A 227 -6.48 -1.60 -3.66
N CYS A 228 -5.81 -2.57 -4.28
CA CYS A 228 -5.85 -3.96 -3.87
C CYS A 228 -4.60 -4.31 -3.07
N ASP A 229 -4.73 -4.46 -1.76
CA ASP A 229 -3.65 -4.89 -0.88
C ASP A 229 -3.71 -6.40 -0.64
N TRP A 230 -2.62 -7.09 -0.96
CA TRP A 230 -2.56 -8.54 -0.86
C TRP A 230 -2.45 -9.05 0.57
N GLY A 231 -1.75 -8.30 1.44
CA GLY A 231 -1.50 -8.66 2.83
C GLY A 231 -2.71 -8.48 3.73
N ASN A 232 -3.57 -7.53 3.42
CA ASN A 232 -4.78 -7.22 4.17
C ASN A 232 -5.99 -8.10 3.80
N SER A 233 -5.77 -9.16 3.04
CA SER A 233 -6.79 -10.15 2.72
C SER A 233 -7.01 -11.12 3.88
N PRO A 234 -8.22 -11.68 4.05
CA PRO A 234 -8.48 -12.69 5.07
C PRO A 234 -7.47 -13.85 5.00
N SER A 235 -7.13 -14.40 6.17
CA SER A 235 -6.34 -15.64 6.26
C SER A 235 -7.10 -16.81 5.65
N GLY A 236 -6.38 -17.76 5.05
CA GLY A 236 -6.98 -18.91 4.40
C GLY A 236 -6.05 -19.51 3.33
N SER A 237 -6.61 -20.37 2.49
CA SER A 237 -5.84 -20.90 1.36
C SER A 237 -5.54 -19.80 0.34
N ILE A 238 -4.53 -20.02 -0.50
CA ILE A 238 -4.16 -19.06 -1.54
C ILE A 238 -5.31 -18.86 -2.55
N GLU A 239 -6.10 -19.91 -2.80
CA GLU A 239 -7.27 -19.85 -3.67
C GLU A 239 -8.35 -18.93 -3.08
N ALA A 240 -8.62 -19.04 -1.78
CA ALA A 240 -9.58 -18.18 -1.08
C ALA A 240 -9.10 -16.72 -1.09
N ARG A 241 -7.80 -16.48 -0.89
CA ARG A 241 -7.19 -15.15 -0.98
C ARG A 241 -7.36 -14.56 -2.38
N VAL A 242 -7.00 -15.30 -3.43
CA VAL A 242 -7.15 -14.88 -4.82
C VAL A 242 -8.62 -14.59 -5.14
N ALA A 243 -9.55 -15.47 -4.74
CA ALA A 243 -10.98 -15.26 -4.97
C ALA A 243 -11.50 -13.98 -4.28
N GLY A 244 -11.07 -13.73 -3.04
CA GLY A 244 -11.42 -12.51 -2.31
C GLY A 244 -10.90 -11.24 -3.00
N LEU A 245 -9.61 -11.20 -3.30
CA LEU A 245 -8.95 -10.06 -3.94
C LEU A 245 -9.49 -9.78 -5.35
N SER A 246 -9.88 -10.82 -6.10
CA SER A 246 -10.43 -10.69 -7.45
C SER A 246 -11.71 -9.85 -7.51
N LYS A 247 -12.45 -9.72 -6.40
CA LYS A 247 -13.62 -8.84 -6.32
C LYS A 247 -13.27 -7.36 -6.51
N LEU A 248 -12.02 -6.95 -6.23
CA LEU A 248 -11.53 -5.58 -6.38
C LEU A 248 -11.07 -5.27 -7.82
N PHE A 249 -10.75 -6.29 -8.64
CA PHE A 249 -10.11 -6.11 -9.94
C PHE A 249 -10.92 -5.30 -10.97
N PRO A 250 -12.25 -5.36 -11.04
CA PRO A 250 -13.02 -4.54 -11.99
C PRO A 250 -12.82 -3.03 -11.84
N GLN A 251 -12.43 -2.57 -10.64
CA GLN A 251 -12.23 -1.16 -10.31
C GLN A 251 -10.77 -0.84 -9.94
N LEU A 252 -9.83 -1.74 -10.24
CA LEU A 252 -8.45 -1.67 -9.78
C LEU A 252 -7.66 -0.54 -10.45
N GLU A 253 -7.05 0.31 -9.64
CA GLU A 253 -6.16 1.38 -10.06
C GLU A 253 -4.71 1.12 -9.63
N LEU A 254 -4.50 0.63 -8.40
CA LEU A 254 -3.18 0.38 -7.82
C LEU A 254 -3.19 -0.95 -7.05
N VAL A 255 -2.08 -1.67 -7.11
CA VAL A 255 -1.84 -2.86 -6.28
C VAL A 255 -0.82 -2.51 -5.20
N SER A 256 -1.14 -2.76 -3.92
CA SER A 256 -0.14 -2.96 -2.88
C SER A 256 0.31 -4.42 -2.91
N ALA A 257 1.49 -4.64 -3.51
CA ALA A 257 2.14 -5.94 -3.55
C ALA A 257 2.77 -6.21 -2.17
N LYS A 258 1.90 -6.33 -1.16
CA LYS A 258 2.30 -6.40 0.24
C LYS A 258 2.75 -7.80 0.60
N GLU A 259 3.90 -7.89 1.26
CA GLU A 259 4.40 -9.06 1.95
C GLU A 259 4.41 -8.82 3.46
N LEU A 260 4.12 -9.86 4.22
CA LEU A 260 4.05 -9.84 5.68
C LEU A 260 5.05 -10.85 6.24
N ASP A 261 5.71 -10.49 7.36
CA ASP A 261 6.60 -11.36 8.12
C ASP A 261 7.65 -12.11 7.28
N PHE A 262 8.89 -11.86 7.60
CA PHE A 262 10.02 -12.43 6.89
C PHE A 262 10.81 -13.39 7.79
N ASP A 263 11.34 -14.45 7.20
CA ASP A 263 12.28 -15.34 7.85
C ASP A 263 13.69 -14.75 7.90
N ASP A 264 14.61 -15.50 8.49
CA ASP A 264 16.00 -15.06 8.65
C ASP A 264 16.79 -14.99 7.34
N GLN A 265 16.23 -15.50 6.25
CA GLN A 265 16.76 -15.44 4.89
C GLN A 265 16.07 -14.37 4.03
N ASN A 266 15.35 -13.43 4.64
CA ASN A 266 14.56 -12.38 3.99
C ASN A 266 13.43 -12.89 3.08
N ARG A 267 12.91 -14.10 3.30
CA ARG A 267 11.81 -14.65 2.51
C ARG A 267 10.48 -14.39 3.22
N HIS A 268 9.51 -13.95 2.47
CA HIS A 268 8.12 -13.84 2.93
C HIS A 268 7.55 -15.22 3.25
N ILE A 269 6.84 -15.36 4.38
CA ILE A 269 6.43 -16.65 4.92
C ILE A 269 4.91 -16.86 5.01
N ASN A 270 4.08 -15.86 4.71
CA ASN A 270 2.64 -15.92 4.97
C ASN A 270 1.83 -16.53 3.82
N TYR A 271 2.21 -16.27 2.57
CA TYR A 271 1.50 -16.77 1.37
C TYR A 271 2.37 -16.66 0.11
N ASP A 272 2.01 -17.42 -0.94
CA ASP A 272 2.65 -17.31 -2.25
C ASP A 272 2.04 -16.14 -3.04
N VAL A 273 2.88 -15.20 -3.50
CA VAL A 273 2.46 -14.03 -4.27
C VAL A 273 2.19 -14.35 -5.75
N VAL A 274 2.78 -15.42 -6.30
CA VAL A 274 2.71 -15.73 -7.73
C VAL A 274 1.29 -16.00 -8.22
N PRO A 275 0.45 -16.77 -7.52
CA PRO A 275 -0.95 -16.96 -7.94
C PRO A 275 -1.74 -15.66 -7.98
N ILE A 276 -1.45 -14.71 -7.06
CA ILE A 276 -2.14 -13.40 -7.01
C ILE A 276 -1.71 -12.55 -8.22
N ILE A 277 -0.40 -12.50 -8.53
CA ILE A 277 0.11 -11.79 -9.71
C ILE A 277 -0.56 -12.32 -10.97
N LYS A 278 -0.58 -13.65 -11.15
CA LYS A 278 -1.18 -14.30 -12.32
C LYS A 278 -2.67 -13.99 -12.45
N ALA A 279 -3.43 -14.02 -11.35
CA ALA A 279 -4.85 -13.69 -11.36
C ALA A 279 -5.10 -12.22 -11.73
N THR A 280 -4.28 -11.30 -11.19
CA THR A 280 -4.37 -9.87 -11.49
C THR A 280 -4.05 -9.59 -12.96
N GLU A 281 -3.00 -10.21 -13.52
CA GLU A 281 -2.66 -10.10 -14.94
C GLU A 281 -3.71 -10.73 -15.86
N ALA A 282 -4.29 -11.87 -15.45
CA ALA A 282 -5.37 -12.53 -16.20
C ALA A 282 -6.64 -11.66 -16.25
N ALA A 283 -6.90 -10.85 -15.21
CA ALA A 283 -7.98 -9.87 -15.20
C ALA A 283 -7.71 -8.65 -16.10
N GLY A 284 -6.56 -8.58 -16.77
CA GLY A 284 -6.21 -7.52 -17.71
C GLY A 284 -5.63 -6.25 -17.06
N TYR A 285 -5.20 -6.33 -15.81
CA TYR A 285 -4.60 -5.18 -15.12
C TYR A 285 -3.33 -4.69 -15.83
N LYS A 286 -3.19 -3.36 -15.96
CA LYS A 286 -2.06 -2.69 -16.62
C LYS A 286 -1.38 -1.65 -15.75
N GLY A 287 -1.88 -1.45 -14.53
CA GLY A 287 -1.36 -0.46 -13.59
C GLY A 287 -0.08 -0.92 -12.88
N ILE A 288 0.23 -0.25 -11.80
CA ILE A 288 1.47 -0.42 -11.03
C ILE A 288 1.26 -1.39 -9.86
N TYR A 289 2.24 -2.24 -9.65
CA TYR A 289 2.42 -3.04 -8.43
C TYR A 289 3.40 -2.31 -7.52
N SER A 290 2.91 -1.75 -6.42
CA SER A 290 3.72 -1.06 -5.40
C SER A 290 4.11 -2.06 -4.32
N ILE A 291 5.40 -2.38 -4.21
CA ILE A 291 5.94 -3.29 -3.20
C ILE A 291 5.73 -2.67 -1.82
N GLU A 292 5.19 -3.45 -0.89
CA GLU A 292 5.01 -3.04 0.51
C GLU A 292 5.43 -4.16 1.46
N PHE A 293 6.12 -3.80 2.56
CA PHE A 293 6.50 -4.72 3.62
C PHE A 293 5.92 -4.26 4.95
N TYR A 294 5.26 -5.20 5.66
CA TYR A 294 4.72 -4.96 6.98
C TYR A 294 4.94 -6.17 7.90
N GLY A 295 4.51 -6.11 9.18
CA GLY A 295 4.75 -7.17 10.14
C GLY A 295 6.21 -7.25 10.56
N LYS A 296 6.74 -8.48 10.78
CA LYS A 296 8.16 -8.71 11.08
C LYS A 296 9.01 -8.34 9.87
N PRO A 297 9.88 -7.31 9.95
CA PRO A 297 10.61 -6.83 8.79
C PRO A 297 11.66 -7.86 8.33
N PRO A 298 12.07 -7.82 7.04
CA PRO A 298 13.24 -8.54 6.59
C PRO A 298 14.52 -7.97 7.25
N LYS A 299 15.55 -8.78 7.40
CA LYS A 299 16.87 -8.32 7.89
C LYS A 299 17.54 -7.37 6.90
N ASP A 300 17.30 -7.60 5.60
CA ASP A 300 17.72 -6.73 4.51
C ASP A 300 16.54 -6.39 3.61
N THR A 301 16.00 -5.19 3.82
CA THR A 301 14.85 -4.67 3.04
C THR A 301 15.16 -4.53 1.55
N VAL A 302 16.41 -4.23 1.20
CA VAL A 302 16.81 -4.07 -0.20
C VAL A 302 16.88 -5.43 -0.90
N ALA A 303 17.41 -6.45 -0.23
CA ALA A 303 17.42 -7.81 -0.75
C ALA A 303 15.99 -8.34 -0.95
N ALA A 304 15.13 -8.22 0.05
CA ALA A 304 13.71 -8.62 -0.06
C ALA A 304 12.98 -7.88 -1.20
N ALA A 305 13.24 -6.57 -1.36
CA ALA A 305 12.66 -5.80 -2.47
C ALA A 305 13.13 -6.31 -3.84
N LYS A 306 14.39 -6.69 -3.97
CA LYS A 306 14.93 -7.29 -5.23
C LYS A 306 14.29 -8.64 -5.52
N ASP A 307 14.02 -9.46 -4.52
CA ASP A 307 13.32 -10.74 -4.69
C ASP A 307 11.87 -10.52 -5.17
N MET A 308 11.16 -9.54 -4.61
CA MET A 308 9.81 -9.20 -5.09
C MET A 308 9.85 -8.59 -6.49
N ILE A 309 10.83 -7.75 -6.83
CA ILE A 309 11.02 -7.23 -8.20
C ILE A 309 11.22 -8.40 -9.17
N ALA A 310 12.01 -9.41 -8.81
CA ALA A 310 12.22 -10.60 -9.64
C ALA A 310 10.92 -11.39 -9.81
N ALA A 311 10.15 -11.63 -8.74
CA ALA A 311 8.87 -12.33 -8.78
C ALA A 311 7.85 -11.61 -9.68
N LEU A 312 7.72 -10.29 -9.52
CA LEU A 312 6.87 -9.44 -10.36
C LEU A 312 7.33 -9.49 -11.82
N SER A 313 8.62 -9.30 -12.08
CA SER A 313 9.18 -9.24 -13.42
C SER A 313 9.01 -10.53 -14.21
N ALA A 314 9.00 -11.67 -13.53
CA ALA A 314 8.78 -12.98 -14.14
C ALA A 314 7.31 -13.24 -14.50
N ASN A 315 6.36 -12.53 -13.91
CA ASN A 315 4.94 -12.87 -14.00
C ASN A 315 4.06 -11.75 -14.57
N ILE A 316 4.51 -10.48 -14.60
CA ILE A 316 3.74 -9.37 -15.19
C ILE A 316 4.08 -9.17 -16.68
N LYS A 317 3.07 -8.75 -17.45
CA LYS A 317 3.26 -8.42 -18.86
C LYS A 317 3.87 -7.02 -19.00
N SER A 318 4.69 -6.82 -20.03
CA SER A 318 5.17 -5.48 -20.36
C SER A 318 3.98 -4.54 -20.66
N SER A 319 4.02 -3.31 -20.12
CA SER A 319 3.14 -2.27 -20.63
C SER A 319 3.55 -2.02 -22.09
N GLY A 320 2.60 -2.13 -23.00
CA GLY A 320 2.86 -1.77 -24.39
C GLY A 320 3.52 -0.39 -24.47
N SER A 321 4.45 -0.27 -25.38
CA SER A 321 5.06 0.99 -25.79
C SER A 321 4.02 1.91 -26.39
#